data_de2e6639e136829911b2f569efa5e0da
#
_entry.id   de2e6639e136829911b2f569efa5e0da
#
_cell.length_a   1.000
_cell.length_b   1.000
_cell.length_c   1.000
_cell.angle_alpha   90.00
_cell.angle_beta   90.00
_cell.angle_gamma   90.00
#
_symmetry.space_group_name_H-M   'P 1'
#
loop_
_entity.id
_entity.type
_entity.pdbx_description
1 polymer ?
#
loop_
_entity_poly.entity_id
_entity_poly.type
_entity_poly.pdbx_seq_one_letter_code
_entity_poly.pdbx_strand_id
1 'polypeptide(L)'
;GSSSSASKDTLRVGVTNFADSLEPTANYFGWQVMRYGVGEALVHFDDKMRPEPWIAESWLVAPDQMSWTFKIKNIKFSNGNPVTGEAVKKSIERTFAKAPRAQAMFPLDHITADGQTVTIYTKKPIATLPGMLGDPLFIIVDTSAEGKQDFDKQGPISTGPYVVKSFSKAKTELDANPNYYAAVPYKHAVVNTIDDPSTRAMALQKGEVDVAVNIAPGDLALFKDKSKFTTSEIDSIRDVLARLSVKEGKPLADPRVRAALIESLDRDTYCKVLLKDTFTPGGPALPPSLDYDFDGLSKTYPNKYNPEHAKQLLAEAGWKDTDGDGIVDKDGKPLSLDFVYYSGRAELPLFAEATQADAKKVGIQINLKNVDYNVLDGIGTRGEYDLLISNILTEQAGDPETFLNMYWKTNVNGSNPQNGSGYSNPAYDALSDQLAGEFDPAKRRDIIIQMEKILQDTSATLVFGYPQTNMISTSAVAHADIKPCDYYWITDKITPASK
;
A
#
# COMPACT_ATOMS: atom_id res chain seq x y z
N GLY A 1 -10.39 6.80 -33.78
CA GLY A 1 -9.19 6.77 -34.52
C GLY A 1 -8.72 5.36 -34.77
N SER A 2 -8.07 5.18 -35.85
CA SER A 2 -7.44 3.92 -36.12
C SER A 2 -6.51 3.54 -34.97
N SER A 3 -6.76 2.41 -34.36
CA SER A 3 -5.80 1.83 -33.48
C SER A 3 -4.49 1.67 -34.24
N SER A 4 -3.45 2.31 -33.80
CA SER A 4 -2.14 2.02 -34.32
C SER A 4 -1.81 0.57 -33.96
N SER A 5 -1.24 -0.16 -34.90
CA SER A 5 -0.70 -1.48 -34.62
C SER A 5 0.35 -1.40 -33.52
N ALA A 6 0.46 -2.44 -32.73
CA ALA A 6 1.55 -2.58 -31.76
C ALA A 6 2.90 -2.49 -32.48
N SER A 7 3.84 -1.82 -31.86
CA SER A 7 5.19 -1.60 -32.36
C SER A 7 6.21 -2.22 -31.42
N LYS A 8 7.30 -2.76 -31.96
CA LYS A 8 8.44 -3.21 -31.15
C LYS A 8 9.27 -2.06 -30.61
N ASP A 9 9.10 -0.86 -31.15
CA ASP A 9 9.84 0.33 -30.73
C ASP A 9 9.13 1.13 -29.64
N THR A 10 7.80 1.03 -29.56
CA THR A 10 6.99 1.85 -28.65
C THR A 10 6.08 0.99 -27.79
N LEU A 11 6.21 1.15 -26.48
CA LEU A 11 5.30 0.58 -25.49
C LEU A 11 4.18 1.59 -25.19
N ARG A 12 2.92 1.16 -25.29
CA ARG A 12 1.75 2.00 -24.99
C ARG A 12 1.05 1.46 -23.76
N VAL A 13 0.89 2.30 -22.75
CA VAL A 13 0.36 1.89 -21.43
C VAL A 13 -0.84 2.74 -21.07
N GLY A 14 -1.92 2.11 -20.62
CA GLY A 14 -3.11 2.76 -20.08
C GLY A 14 -3.10 2.70 -18.56
N VAL A 15 -3.17 3.86 -17.90
CA VAL A 15 -3.05 3.98 -16.44
C VAL A 15 -4.02 5.02 -15.89
N THR A 16 -4.16 5.07 -14.58
CA THR A 16 -4.69 6.22 -13.86
C THR A 16 -3.53 7.14 -13.46
N ASN A 17 -3.78 8.43 -13.36
CA ASN A 17 -2.76 9.40 -12.93
C ASN A 17 -3.37 10.49 -12.06
N PHE A 18 -2.91 10.60 -10.82
CA PHE A 18 -3.32 11.65 -9.90
C PHE A 18 -2.39 12.88 -9.94
N ALA A 19 -1.22 12.77 -10.59
CA ALA A 19 -0.19 13.79 -10.57
C ALA A 19 -0.36 14.79 -11.72
N ASP A 20 -0.31 16.07 -11.41
CA ASP A 20 -0.27 17.16 -12.39
C ASP A 20 1.12 17.78 -12.52
N SER A 21 2.11 17.18 -11.88
CA SER A 21 3.52 17.56 -11.89
C SER A 21 4.38 16.30 -11.78
N LEU A 22 5.61 16.37 -12.25
CA LEU A 22 6.61 15.31 -12.14
C LEU A 22 7.73 15.65 -11.13
N GLU A 23 7.53 16.68 -10.31
CA GLU A 23 8.47 17.01 -9.22
C GLU A 23 8.33 15.98 -8.09
N PRO A 24 9.36 15.14 -7.84
CA PRO A 24 9.24 14.04 -6.88
C PRO A 24 8.99 14.46 -5.44
N THR A 25 9.42 15.68 -5.07
CA THR A 25 9.31 16.19 -3.70
C THR A 25 7.96 16.84 -3.41
N ALA A 26 7.16 17.14 -4.45
CA ALA A 26 5.85 17.75 -4.30
C ALA A 26 4.78 16.69 -4.11
N ASN A 27 3.95 16.84 -3.07
CA ASN A 27 2.90 15.87 -2.76
C ASN A 27 3.42 14.42 -2.80
N TYR A 28 2.70 13.55 -3.49
CA TYR A 28 3.08 12.16 -3.75
C TYR A 28 3.45 11.94 -5.22
N PHE A 29 3.84 12.97 -5.93
CA PHE A 29 4.07 12.91 -7.39
C PHE A 29 5.26 12.04 -7.79
N GLY A 30 6.19 11.80 -6.86
CA GLY A 30 7.26 10.82 -7.07
C GLY A 30 6.77 9.42 -7.44
N TRP A 31 5.57 9.06 -7.00
CA TRP A 31 4.97 7.77 -7.36
C TRP A 31 4.83 7.64 -8.88
N GLN A 32 4.36 8.69 -9.57
CA GLN A 32 4.24 8.65 -11.03
C GLN A 32 5.60 8.62 -11.72
N VAL A 33 6.55 9.38 -11.20
CA VAL A 33 7.91 9.42 -11.75
C VAL A 33 8.57 8.04 -11.68
N MET A 34 8.38 7.32 -10.57
CA MET A 34 8.91 5.96 -10.40
C MET A 34 8.11 4.95 -11.24
N ARG A 35 6.78 5.03 -11.23
CA ARG A 35 5.89 4.16 -12.01
C ARG A 35 6.18 4.21 -13.50
N TYR A 36 6.58 5.37 -14.01
CA TYR A 36 6.87 5.57 -15.44
C TYR A 36 8.28 5.12 -15.84
N GLY A 37 9.08 4.64 -14.90
CA GLY A 37 10.44 4.18 -15.19
C GLY A 37 11.42 5.32 -15.42
N VAL A 38 11.13 6.51 -14.87
CA VAL A 38 12.01 7.69 -14.98
C VAL A 38 12.90 7.83 -13.75
N GLY A 39 12.31 7.67 -12.56
CA GLY A 39 13.01 7.85 -11.29
C GLY A 39 13.33 6.54 -10.60
N GLU A 40 14.53 6.47 -10.02
CA GLU A 40 14.97 5.37 -9.19
C GLU A 40 15.44 5.88 -7.84
N ALA A 41 15.37 5.02 -6.82
CA ALA A 41 15.83 5.30 -5.47
C ALA A 41 17.06 4.46 -5.12
N LEU A 42 17.64 4.65 -3.94
CA LEU A 42 18.77 3.84 -3.48
C LEU A 42 18.39 2.37 -3.35
N VAL A 43 17.13 2.10 -2.97
CA VAL A 43 16.62 0.79 -2.61
C VAL A 43 15.39 0.48 -3.45
N HIS A 44 15.31 -0.76 -3.90
CA HIS A 44 14.16 -1.36 -4.58
C HIS A 44 13.48 -2.34 -3.63
N PHE A 45 12.20 -2.60 -3.81
CA PHE A 45 11.50 -3.63 -3.03
C PHE A 45 11.29 -4.88 -3.87
N ASP A 46 11.57 -6.05 -3.28
CA ASP A 46 11.24 -7.33 -3.89
C ASP A 46 9.73 -7.64 -3.77
N ASP A 47 9.30 -8.82 -4.24
CA ASP A 47 7.88 -9.20 -4.23
C ASP A 47 7.30 -9.42 -2.82
N LYS A 48 8.14 -9.43 -1.79
CA LYS A 48 7.75 -9.50 -0.38
C LYS A 48 7.96 -8.17 0.35
N MET A 49 8.18 -7.09 -0.41
CA MET A 49 8.46 -5.75 0.12
C MET A 49 9.72 -5.68 0.98
N ARG A 50 10.69 -6.56 0.72
CA ARG A 50 11.99 -6.49 1.39
C ARG A 50 12.93 -5.58 0.59
N PRO A 51 13.69 -4.70 1.27
CA PRO A 51 14.66 -3.85 0.59
C PRO A 51 15.74 -4.67 -0.11
N GLU A 52 16.02 -4.32 -1.36
CA GLU A 52 17.09 -4.91 -2.14
C GLU A 52 17.90 -3.80 -2.86
N PRO A 53 19.11 -4.09 -3.32
CA PRO A 53 19.93 -3.10 -4.03
C PRO A 53 19.24 -2.52 -5.26
N TRP A 54 19.42 -1.21 -5.45
CA TRP A 54 19.03 -0.51 -6.68
C TRP A 54 20.15 0.46 -7.10
N ILE A 55 20.07 1.77 -6.79
CA ILE A 55 21.21 2.69 -6.99
C ILE A 55 22.32 2.38 -5.99
N ALA A 56 21.98 2.02 -4.76
CA ALA A 56 22.93 1.48 -3.80
C ALA A 56 23.15 -0.01 -4.06
N GLU A 57 24.39 -0.46 -4.06
CA GLU A 57 24.69 -1.88 -4.18
C GLU A 57 24.73 -2.61 -2.84
N SER A 58 24.93 -1.87 -1.74
CA SER A 58 24.96 -2.42 -0.39
C SER A 58 24.81 -1.31 0.65
N TRP A 59 24.54 -1.70 1.89
CA TRP A 59 24.46 -0.77 3.02
C TRP A 59 24.78 -1.47 4.32
N LEU A 60 25.21 -0.69 5.30
CA LEU A 60 25.65 -1.17 6.60
C LEU A 60 25.32 -0.14 7.66
N VAL A 61 24.77 -0.60 8.80
CA VAL A 61 24.54 0.24 9.96
C VAL A 61 25.81 0.34 10.81
N ALA A 62 26.06 1.52 11.37
CA ALA A 62 27.14 1.73 12.31
C ALA A 62 26.90 0.99 13.64
N PRO A 63 27.97 0.65 14.40
CA PRO A 63 27.82 -0.03 15.69
C PRO A 63 26.93 0.70 16.70
N ASP A 64 26.92 2.04 16.69
CA ASP A 64 26.07 2.86 17.56
C ASP A 64 24.63 3.00 17.02
N GLN A 65 24.35 2.45 15.85
CA GLN A 65 23.04 2.49 15.17
C GLN A 65 22.54 3.89 14.81
N MET A 66 23.40 4.89 14.88
CA MET A 66 23.05 6.29 14.62
C MET A 66 23.30 6.71 13.16
N SER A 67 23.86 5.83 12.35
CA SER A 67 24.11 6.10 10.92
C SER A 67 24.08 4.84 10.09
N TRP A 68 23.77 5.04 8.79
CA TRP A 68 23.80 4.02 7.76
C TRP A 68 24.69 4.48 6.62
N THR A 69 25.59 3.62 6.16
CA THR A 69 26.46 3.89 5.02
C THR A 69 26.01 3.07 3.82
N PHE A 70 25.83 3.75 2.69
CA PHE A 70 25.42 3.15 1.42
C PHE A 70 26.56 3.24 0.43
N LYS A 71 26.84 2.13 -0.24
CA LYS A 71 27.78 2.10 -1.35
C LYS A 71 27.01 2.27 -2.64
N ILE A 72 27.37 3.28 -3.43
CA ILE A 72 26.66 3.64 -4.65
C ILE A 72 27.26 2.92 -5.84
N LYS A 73 26.41 2.34 -6.71
CA LYS A 73 26.86 1.73 -7.95
C LYS A 73 27.51 2.75 -8.86
N ASN A 74 28.49 2.31 -9.63
CA ASN A 74 29.14 3.16 -10.63
C ASN A 74 28.24 3.26 -11.88
N ILE A 75 27.28 4.15 -11.84
CA ILE A 75 26.28 4.38 -12.90
C ILE A 75 26.17 5.87 -13.19
N LYS A 76 25.42 6.22 -14.24
CA LYS A 76 25.21 7.60 -14.69
C LYS A 76 23.76 8.01 -14.58
N PHE A 77 23.54 9.30 -14.35
CA PHE A 77 22.26 9.95 -14.62
C PHE A 77 21.95 9.94 -16.11
N SER A 78 20.70 10.19 -16.46
CA SER A 78 20.27 10.20 -17.87
C SER A 78 20.96 11.25 -18.72
N ASN A 79 21.48 12.33 -18.12
CA ASN A 79 22.27 13.35 -18.78
C ASN A 79 23.77 13.00 -18.93
N GLY A 80 24.18 11.82 -18.46
CA GLY A 80 25.57 11.37 -18.53
C GLY A 80 26.44 11.71 -17.33
N ASN A 81 25.96 12.54 -16.41
CA ASN A 81 26.70 12.85 -15.19
C ASN A 81 26.80 11.61 -14.29
N PRO A 82 27.95 11.40 -13.63
CA PRO A 82 28.12 10.23 -12.76
C PRO A 82 27.27 10.35 -11.50
N VAL A 83 26.73 9.22 -11.04
CA VAL A 83 26.07 9.13 -9.74
C VAL A 83 27.12 8.82 -8.68
N THR A 84 27.51 9.83 -7.94
CA THR A 84 28.51 9.75 -6.87
C THR A 84 27.86 9.81 -5.50
N GLY A 85 28.61 9.52 -4.46
CA GLY A 85 28.15 9.75 -3.08
C GLY A 85 27.72 11.19 -2.84
N GLU A 86 28.45 12.17 -3.38
CA GLU A 86 28.12 13.58 -3.27
C GLU A 86 26.82 13.91 -4.01
N ALA A 87 26.59 13.35 -5.19
CA ALA A 87 25.35 13.55 -5.94
C ALA A 87 24.14 13.00 -5.16
N VAL A 88 24.27 11.82 -4.57
CA VAL A 88 23.23 11.22 -3.73
C VAL A 88 22.97 12.08 -2.48
N LYS A 89 24.01 12.53 -1.80
CA LYS A 89 23.90 13.44 -0.66
C LYS A 89 23.09 14.68 -1.01
N LYS A 90 23.44 15.36 -2.09
CA LYS A 90 22.72 16.56 -2.54
C LYS A 90 21.26 16.30 -2.87
N SER A 91 21.00 15.14 -3.49
CA SER A 91 19.62 14.75 -3.83
C SER A 91 18.77 14.54 -2.58
N ILE A 92 19.28 13.83 -1.59
CA ILE A 92 18.55 13.60 -0.33
C ILE A 92 18.38 14.90 0.45
N GLU A 93 19.42 15.74 0.51
CA GLU A 93 19.34 17.06 1.15
C GLU A 93 18.28 17.94 0.48
N ARG A 94 18.17 17.90 -0.85
CA ARG A 94 17.12 18.60 -1.59
C ARG A 94 15.73 18.12 -1.17
N THR A 95 15.55 16.81 -1.04
CA THR A 95 14.29 16.21 -0.61
C THR A 95 13.90 16.73 0.77
N PHE A 96 14.82 16.76 1.73
CA PHE A 96 14.55 17.28 3.06
C PHE A 96 14.27 18.79 3.07
N ALA A 97 14.88 19.55 2.17
CA ALA A 97 14.64 20.99 2.06
C ALA A 97 13.27 21.32 1.47
N LYS A 98 12.76 20.50 0.55
CA LYS A 98 11.54 20.77 -0.20
C LYS A 98 10.29 20.04 0.32
N ALA A 99 10.44 18.89 0.96
CA ALA A 99 9.33 18.05 1.37
C ALA A 99 9.26 17.92 2.89
N PRO A 100 8.32 18.61 3.56
CA PRO A 100 8.18 18.55 5.02
C PRO A 100 7.96 17.13 5.55
N ARG A 101 7.30 16.25 4.79
CA ARG A 101 7.07 14.87 5.22
C ARG A 101 8.32 14.01 5.29
N ALA A 102 9.44 14.44 4.70
CA ALA A 102 10.71 13.72 4.82
C ALA A 102 11.18 13.62 6.27
N GLN A 103 11.09 14.72 7.03
CA GLN A 103 11.41 14.74 8.46
C GLN A 103 10.48 13.86 9.28
N ALA A 104 9.24 13.71 8.85
CA ALA A 104 8.29 12.81 9.50
C ALA A 104 8.63 11.34 9.26
N MET A 105 9.29 11.00 8.16
CA MET A 105 9.73 9.64 7.88
C MET A 105 10.90 9.24 8.74
N PHE A 106 11.94 10.08 8.82
CA PHE A 106 13.03 9.88 9.77
C PHE A 106 13.73 11.20 10.09
N PRO A 107 14.22 11.36 11.33
CA PRO A 107 14.85 12.61 11.76
C PRO A 107 16.31 12.66 11.29
N LEU A 108 16.53 13.31 10.15
CA LEU A 108 17.87 13.50 9.61
C LEU A 108 18.69 14.44 10.49
N ASP A 109 19.92 14.04 10.83
CA ASP A 109 20.92 14.91 11.45
C ASP A 109 21.77 15.57 10.36
N HIS A 110 22.57 14.79 9.65
CA HIS A 110 23.39 15.25 8.53
C HIS A 110 23.80 14.09 7.63
N ILE A 111 24.38 14.42 6.48
CA ILE A 111 24.86 13.43 5.50
C ILE A 111 26.31 13.77 5.16
N THR A 112 27.15 12.75 5.06
CA THR A 112 28.52 12.88 4.52
C THR A 112 28.68 12.00 3.29
N ALA A 113 29.60 12.36 2.42
CA ALA A 113 29.92 11.59 1.23
C ALA A 113 31.43 11.51 1.02
N ASP A 114 31.89 10.36 0.54
CA ASP A 114 33.28 10.12 0.18
C ASP A 114 33.33 9.15 -1.00
N GLY A 115 33.71 9.64 -2.18
CA GLY A 115 33.72 8.84 -3.40
C GLY A 115 32.35 8.27 -3.73
N GLN A 116 32.24 6.95 -3.78
CA GLN A 116 31.00 6.22 -4.04
C GLN A 116 30.27 5.79 -2.77
N THR A 117 30.59 6.38 -1.64
CA THR A 117 29.88 6.11 -0.38
C THR A 117 29.14 7.35 0.11
N VAL A 118 27.98 7.13 0.72
CA VAL A 118 27.22 8.16 1.39
C VAL A 118 26.79 7.62 2.75
N THR A 119 26.96 8.44 3.79
CA THR A 119 26.57 8.09 5.16
C THR A 119 25.51 9.03 5.65
N ILE A 120 24.39 8.46 6.12
CA ILE A 120 23.23 9.20 6.62
C ILE A 120 23.20 9.04 8.13
N TYR A 121 23.31 10.17 8.83
CA TYR A 121 23.27 10.26 10.30
C TYR A 121 21.87 10.71 10.72
N THR A 122 21.31 10.01 11.71
CA THR A 122 19.99 10.30 12.22
C THR A 122 20.06 10.73 13.70
N LYS A 123 19.04 11.45 14.15
CA LYS A 123 18.98 11.96 15.54
C LYS A 123 18.63 10.87 16.55
N LYS A 124 18.18 9.72 16.08
CA LYS A 124 17.90 8.52 16.88
C LYS A 124 18.13 7.28 16.01
N PRO A 125 18.29 6.09 16.60
CA PRO A 125 18.42 4.86 15.81
C PRO A 125 17.17 4.60 14.95
N ILE A 126 17.37 4.30 13.66
CA ILE A 126 16.28 4.01 12.72
C ILE A 126 16.59 2.67 12.04
N ALA A 127 15.96 1.61 12.50
CA ALA A 127 16.18 0.26 11.98
C ALA A 127 15.73 0.09 10.52
N THR A 128 14.72 0.84 10.10
CA THR A 128 14.06 0.70 8.78
C THR A 128 14.54 1.74 7.77
N LEU A 129 15.61 2.47 8.05
CA LEU A 129 16.08 3.56 7.17
C LEU A 129 16.35 3.10 5.72
N PRO A 130 16.96 1.94 5.44
CA PRO A 130 17.15 1.50 4.06
C PRO A 130 15.83 1.40 3.28
N GLY A 131 14.81 0.81 3.86
CA GLY A 131 13.48 0.74 3.24
C GLY A 131 12.84 2.11 3.01
N MET A 132 13.03 3.05 3.94
CA MET A 132 12.54 4.42 3.80
C MET A 132 13.12 5.11 2.56
N LEU A 133 14.36 4.79 2.22
CA LEU A 133 15.03 5.33 1.03
C LEU A 133 14.60 4.65 -0.27
N GLY A 134 13.70 3.67 -0.20
CA GLY A 134 13.01 3.08 -1.34
C GLY A 134 11.68 3.77 -1.66
N ASP A 135 11.20 4.66 -0.79
CA ASP A 135 9.98 5.43 -1.04
C ASP A 135 10.19 6.37 -2.23
N PRO A 136 9.17 6.52 -3.11
CA PRO A 136 9.28 7.44 -4.25
C PRO A 136 9.62 8.89 -3.90
N LEU A 137 9.39 9.31 -2.67
CA LEU A 137 9.84 10.62 -2.19
C LEU A 137 11.36 10.78 -2.34
N PHE A 138 12.10 9.70 -2.18
CA PHE A 138 13.56 9.69 -2.19
C PHE A 138 14.16 9.28 -3.54
N ILE A 139 13.44 9.47 -4.64
CA ILE A 139 14.02 9.35 -5.98
C ILE A 139 15.31 10.19 -6.02
N ILE A 140 16.37 9.57 -6.50
CA ILE A 140 17.67 10.24 -6.62
C ILE A 140 17.69 11.04 -7.93
N VAL A 141 17.92 12.34 -7.81
CA VAL A 141 17.95 13.27 -8.93
C VAL A 141 19.31 13.96 -9.02
N ASP A 142 19.69 14.36 -10.23
CA ASP A 142 20.85 15.20 -10.45
C ASP A 142 20.47 16.66 -10.12
N THR A 143 20.90 17.12 -8.95
CA THR A 143 20.59 18.49 -8.49
C THR A 143 21.27 19.56 -9.32
N SER A 144 22.34 19.23 -10.04
CA SER A 144 23.02 20.18 -10.94
C SER A 144 22.14 20.54 -12.14
N ALA A 145 21.10 19.78 -12.44
CA ALA A 145 20.14 20.06 -13.50
C ALA A 145 19.05 21.05 -13.07
N GLU A 146 18.93 21.37 -11.80
CA GLU A 146 17.95 22.37 -11.33
C GLU A 146 18.24 23.72 -11.99
N GLY A 147 17.17 24.42 -12.38
CA GLY A 147 17.28 25.68 -13.09
C GLY A 147 17.60 25.56 -14.59
N LYS A 148 18.02 24.38 -15.05
CA LYS A 148 18.22 24.07 -16.47
C LYS A 148 17.10 23.23 -17.04
N GLN A 149 16.38 22.50 -16.18
CA GLN A 149 15.26 21.67 -16.51
C GLN A 149 14.13 21.92 -15.50
N ASP A 150 12.93 22.08 -16.00
CA ASP A 150 11.73 22.23 -15.18
C ASP A 150 11.23 20.85 -14.75
N PHE A 151 11.52 20.46 -13.51
CA PHE A 151 11.13 19.14 -12.99
C PHE A 151 9.61 18.97 -12.94
N ASP A 152 8.84 20.04 -12.77
CA ASP A 152 7.37 19.95 -12.77
C ASP A 152 6.83 19.39 -14.07
N LYS A 153 7.34 19.87 -15.21
CA LYS A 153 6.81 19.55 -16.54
C LYS A 153 7.68 18.60 -17.33
N GLN A 154 8.97 18.58 -17.08
CA GLN A 154 9.93 17.77 -17.83
C GLN A 154 10.41 16.55 -17.04
N GLY A 155 10.04 16.45 -15.76
CA GLY A 155 10.54 15.44 -14.85
C GLY A 155 11.98 15.69 -14.40
N PRO A 156 12.44 14.97 -13.39
CA PRO A 156 13.81 15.08 -12.91
C PRO A 156 14.78 14.34 -13.83
N ILE A 157 16.05 14.67 -13.71
CA ILE A 157 17.15 13.86 -14.24
C ILE A 157 17.47 12.79 -13.20
N SER A 158 17.19 11.54 -13.50
CA SER A 158 17.41 10.39 -12.62
C SER A 158 18.09 9.27 -13.40
N THR A 159 17.87 8.02 -13.00
CA THR A 159 18.63 6.88 -13.51
C THR A 159 17.75 5.77 -14.12
N GLY A 160 16.45 6.00 -14.26
CA GLY A 160 15.54 5.00 -14.80
C GLY A 160 15.78 4.69 -16.27
N PRO A 161 15.15 3.62 -16.80
CA PRO A 161 15.32 3.22 -18.20
C PRO A 161 14.75 4.22 -19.20
N TYR A 162 13.86 5.11 -18.77
CA TYR A 162 13.21 6.08 -19.66
C TYR A 162 13.39 7.51 -19.16
N VAL A 163 13.30 8.45 -20.10
CA VAL A 163 13.35 9.90 -19.83
C VAL A 163 12.10 10.54 -20.40
N VAL A 164 11.66 11.64 -19.79
CA VAL A 164 10.46 12.35 -20.22
C VAL A 164 10.77 13.16 -21.48
N LYS A 165 10.02 12.91 -22.54
CA LYS A 165 10.01 13.71 -23.76
C LYS A 165 8.98 14.83 -23.67
N SER A 166 7.77 14.49 -23.24
CA SER A 166 6.69 15.44 -23.03
C SER A 166 5.75 14.95 -21.93
N PHE A 167 5.17 15.86 -21.19
CA PHE A 167 4.25 15.54 -20.10
C PHE A 167 3.02 16.43 -20.14
N SER A 168 1.87 15.79 -20.10
CA SER A 168 0.62 16.38 -19.66
C SER A 168 -0.10 15.35 -18.78
N LYS A 169 -1.09 15.78 -18.01
CA LYS A 169 -1.85 14.84 -17.17
C LYS A 169 -2.50 13.73 -18.00
N ALA A 170 -2.94 14.03 -19.20
CA ALA A 170 -3.60 13.07 -20.09
C ALA A 170 -2.62 12.12 -20.78
N LYS A 171 -1.40 12.56 -21.05
CA LYS A 171 -0.45 11.79 -21.86
C LYS A 171 0.98 12.17 -21.52
N THR A 172 1.81 11.16 -21.27
CA THR A 172 3.25 11.32 -21.08
C THR A 172 3.99 10.52 -22.14
N GLU A 173 4.89 11.17 -22.89
CA GLU A 173 5.75 10.52 -23.85
C GLU A 173 7.15 10.37 -23.26
N LEU A 174 7.71 9.18 -23.42
CA LEU A 174 9.02 8.80 -22.88
C LEU A 174 9.92 8.32 -24.01
N ASP A 175 11.21 8.62 -23.88
CA ASP A 175 12.28 8.07 -24.72
C ASP A 175 13.18 7.17 -23.89
N ALA A 176 13.86 6.22 -24.53
CA ALA A 176 14.87 5.41 -23.88
C ALA A 176 15.97 6.29 -23.30
N ASN A 177 16.41 6.00 -22.07
CA ASN A 177 17.55 6.68 -21.45
C ASN A 177 18.85 6.18 -22.11
N PRO A 178 19.60 7.04 -22.83
CA PRO A 178 20.80 6.62 -23.53
C PRO A 178 21.95 6.24 -22.59
N ASN A 179 21.89 6.64 -21.33
CA ASN A 179 22.91 6.39 -20.31
C ASN A 179 22.47 5.36 -19.27
N TYR A 180 21.38 4.62 -19.55
CA TYR A 180 20.92 3.58 -18.64
C TYR A 180 21.97 2.46 -18.49
N TYR A 181 22.09 1.90 -17.29
CA TYR A 181 23.12 0.92 -16.95
C TYR A 181 22.85 -0.50 -17.48
N ALA A 182 21.72 -0.70 -18.16
CA ALA A 182 21.35 -1.98 -18.78
C ALA A 182 20.62 -1.72 -20.10
N ALA A 183 20.22 -2.77 -20.80
CA ALA A 183 19.47 -2.63 -22.03
C ALA A 183 18.09 -2.05 -21.78
N VAL A 184 17.67 -1.10 -22.59
CA VAL A 184 16.31 -0.52 -22.56
C VAL A 184 15.49 -1.21 -23.66
N PRO A 185 14.38 -1.88 -23.30
CA PRO A 185 13.65 -2.74 -24.25
C PRO A 185 12.95 -1.98 -25.38
N TYR A 186 12.46 -0.78 -25.11
CA TYR A 186 11.73 0.03 -26.08
C TYR A 186 12.47 1.34 -26.34
N LYS A 187 12.41 1.85 -27.58
CA LYS A 187 12.95 3.18 -27.89
C LYS A 187 12.08 4.29 -27.29
N HIS A 188 10.78 4.03 -27.21
CA HIS A 188 9.78 4.98 -26.74
C HIS A 188 8.76 4.29 -25.87
N ALA A 189 8.12 5.06 -24.99
CA ALA A 189 6.92 4.62 -24.30
C ALA A 189 5.92 5.77 -24.28
N VAL A 190 4.64 5.43 -24.34
CA VAL A 190 3.54 6.40 -24.26
C VAL A 190 2.63 5.97 -23.14
N VAL A 191 2.47 6.85 -22.14
CA VAL A 191 1.59 6.61 -21.01
C VAL A 191 0.33 7.42 -21.21
N ASN A 192 -0.78 6.71 -21.40
CA ASN A 192 -2.10 7.33 -21.56
C ASN A 192 -2.85 7.27 -20.23
N THR A 193 -3.25 8.43 -19.74
CA THR A 193 -4.11 8.51 -18.55
C THR A 193 -5.54 8.26 -18.98
N ILE A 194 -6.11 7.17 -18.52
CA ILE A 194 -7.50 6.76 -18.80
C ILE A 194 -8.11 6.42 -17.45
N ASP A 195 -8.65 7.43 -16.78
CA ASP A 195 -9.14 7.29 -15.39
C ASP A 195 -10.43 6.48 -15.32
N ASP A 196 -11.30 6.56 -16.32
CA ASP A 196 -12.50 5.72 -16.36
C ASP A 196 -12.11 4.26 -16.58
N PRO A 197 -12.49 3.34 -15.66
CA PRO A 197 -12.10 1.94 -15.75
C PRO A 197 -12.57 1.24 -17.02
N SER A 198 -13.82 1.47 -17.43
CA SER A 198 -14.39 0.85 -18.62
C SER A 198 -13.70 1.34 -19.89
N THR A 199 -13.40 2.62 -19.96
CA THR A 199 -12.67 3.21 -21.10
C THR A 199 -11.26 2.64 -21.19
N ARG A 200 -10.60 2.44 -20.05
CA ARG A 200 -9.25 1.84 -20.02
C ARG A 200 -9.28 0.38 -20.48
N ALA A 201 -10.27 -0.39 -20.06
CA ALA A 201 -10.46 -1.76 -20.54
C ALA A 201 -10.72 -1.82 -22.05
N MET A 202 -11.55 -0.92 -22.55
CA MET A 202 -11.85 -0.86 -24.00
C MET A 202 -10.61 -0.49 -24.82
N ALA A 203 -9.78 0.42 -24.33
CA ALA A 203 -8.53 0.79 -25.00
C ALA A 203 -7.59 -0.41 -25.16
N LEU A 204 -7.48 -1.23 -24.12
CA LEU A 204 -6.69 -2.47 -24.18
C LEU A 204 -7.31 -3.50 -25.14
N GLN A 205 -8.62 -3.69 -25.06
CA GLN A 205 -9.33 -4.66 -25.89
C GLN A 205 -9.21 -4.32 -27.39
N LYS A 206 -9.25 -3.03 -27.74
CA LYS A 206 -9.13 -2.55 -29.13
C LYS A 206 -7.68 -2.48 -29.61
N GLY A 207 -6.71 -2.70 -28.74
CA GLY A 207 -5.30 -2.56 -29.11
C GLY A 207 -4.81 -1.12 -29.22
N GLU A 208 -5.49 -0.17 -28.62
CA GLU A 208 -5.06 1.23 -28.54
C GLU A 208 -3.92 1.40 -27.52
N VAL A 209 -3.87 0.53 -26.51
CA VAL A 209 -2.73 0.36 -25.60
C VAL A 209 -2.31 -1.10 -25.58
N ASP A 210 -1.05 -1.34 -25.20
CA ASP A 210 -0.46 -2.69 -25.15
C ASP A 210 -0.54 -3.28 -23.75
N VAL A 211 -0.61 -2.43 -22.74
CA VAL A 211 -0.69 -2.79 -21.33
C VAL A 211 -1.67 -1.85 -20.64
N ALA A 212 -2.48 -2.40 -19.75
CA ALA A 212 -3.33 -1.59 -18.87
C ALA A 212 -3.17 -2.04 -17.42
N VAL A 213 -3.15 -1.08 -16.53
CA VAL A 213 -3.00 -1.29 -15.07
C VAL A 213 -4.36 -1.15 -14.40
N ASN A 214 -4.66 -2.06 -13.47
CA ASN A 214 -5.87 -2.04 -12.65
C ASN A 214 -7.17 -2.05 -13.46
N ILE A 215 -7.35 -3.08 -14.26
CA ILE A 215 -8.62 -3.36 -14.92
C ILE A 215 -9.65 -3.71 -13.84
N ALA A 216 -10.84 -3.12 -13.96
CA ALA A 216 -11.92 -3.32 -13.00
C ALA A 216 -12.46 -4.76 -13.01
N PRO A 217 -12.94 -5.28 -11.86
CA PRO A 217 -13.45 -6.65 -11.75
C PRO A 217 -14.48 -7.03 -12.81
N GLY A 218 -15.39 -6.11 -13.11
CA GLY A 218 -16.46 -6.34 -14.09
C GLY A 218 -15.96 -6.50 -15.53
N ASP A 219 -14.75 -6.03 -15.83
CA ASP A 219 -14.17 -6.05 -17.17
C ASP A 219 -13.14 -7.15 -17.38
N LEU A 220 -12.75 -7.88 -16.33
CA LEU A 220 -11.73 -8.94 -16.44
C LEU A 220 -12.15 -10.05 -17.41
N ALA A 221 -13.44 -10.31 -17.52
CA ALA A 221 -13.97 -11.31 -18.45
C ALA A 221 -13.65 -11.01 -19.92
N LEU A 222 -13.39 -9.76 -20.28
CA LEU A 222 -13.02 -9.35 -21.64
C LEU A 222 -11.65 -9.89 -22.08
N PHE A 223 -10.83 -10.32 -21.13
CA PHE A 223 -9.43 -10.69 -21.34
C PHE A 223 -9.14 -12.17 -21.07
N LYS A 224 -10.16 -13.03 -21.18
CA LYS A 224 -10.04 -14.46 -20.94
C LYS A 224 -9.31 -15.23 -22.04
N ASP A 225 -9.25 -14.70 -23.24
CA ASP A 225 -8.54 -15.35 -24.35
C ASP A 225 -7.04 -15.20 -24.17
N LYS A 226 -6.41 -16.26 -23.64
CA LYS A 226 -4.98 -16.29 -23.33
C LYS A 226 -4.08 -16.24 -24.57
N SER A 227 -4.63 -16.46 -25.77
CA SER A 227 -3.89 -16.29 -27.03
C SER A 227 -3.71 -14.81 -27.37
N LYS A 228 -4.54 -13.94 -26.84
CA LYS A 228 -4.55 -12.50 -27.10
C LYS A 228 -4.06 -11.66 -25.94
N PHE A 229 -4.27 -12.12 -24.72
CA PHE A 229 -3.99 -11.35 -23.49
C PHE A 229 -3.30 -12.19 -22.45
N THR A 230 -2.42 -11.54 -21.69
CA THR A 230 -1.81 -12.10 -20.49
C THR A 230 -2.24 -11.26 -19.28
N THR A 231 -2.79 -11.92 -18.27
CA THR A 231 -3.19 -11.25 -17.02
C THR A 231 -2.18 -11.59 -15.94
N SER A 232 -1.56 -10.56 -15.38
CA SER A 232 -0.79 -10.64 -14.15
C SER A 232 -1.66 -10.10 -13.03
N GLU A 233 -2.01 -10.93 -12.05
CA GLU A 233 -2.88 -10.58 -10.93
C GLU A 233 -2.29 -11.16 -9.66
N ILE A 234 -2.13 -10.31 -8.65
CA ILE A 234 -1.55 -10.70 -7.35
C ILE A 234 -2.26 -9.96 -6.21
N ASP A 235 -2.10 -10.47 -5.00
CA ASP A 235 -2.48 -9.73 -3.81
C ASP A 235 -1.61 -8.48 -3.68
N SER A 236 -2.24 -7.35 -3.38
CA SER A 236 -1.52 -6.12 -3.08
C SER A 236 -1.00 -6.13 -1.63
N ILE A 237 -0.36 -5.05 -1.21
CA ILE A 237 0.08 -4.85 0.17
C ILE A 237 -0.96 -4.09 1.00
N ARG A 238 -2.23 -4.09 0.58
CA ARG A 238 -3.32 -3.38 1.25
C ARG A 238 -4.25 -4.34 1.98
N ASP A 239 -4.89 -3.80 3.04
CA ASP A 239 -6.04 -4.42 3.71
C ASP A 239 -7.28 -3.57 3.48
N VAL A 240 -8.44 -4.21 3.43
CA VAL A 240 -9.70 -3.56 3.75
C VAL A 240 -10.06 -3.97 5.16
N LEU A 241 -9.92 -3.04 6.07
CA LEU A 241 -9.92 -3.25 7.51
C LEU A 241 -10.92 -2.33 8.19
N ALA A 242 -11.71 -2.86 9.12
CA ALA A 242 -12.50 -2.05 10.03
C ALA A 242 -11.76 -1.90 11.35
N ARG A 243 -11.54 -0.65 11.76
CA ARG A 243 -11.10 -0.33 13.12
C ARG A 243 -12.31 -0.47 14.04
N LEU A 244 -12.12 -1.13 15.18
CA LEU A 244 -13.17 -1.39 16.17
C LEU A 244 -12.94 -0.51 17.39
N SER A 245 -13.93 0.29 17.79
CA SER A 245 -13.83 1.06 19.02
C SER A 245 -14.05 0.16 20.23
N VAL A 246 -13.03 0.07 21.08
CA VAL A 246 -13.07 -0.72 22.31
C VAL A 246 -13.12 0.16 23.55
N LYS A 247 -13.47 1.44 23.38
CA LYS A 247 -13.60 2.38 24.50
C LYS A 247 -14.57 1.86 25.53
N GLU A 248 -14.28 2.13 26.80
CA GLU A 248 -15.15 1.78 27.92
C GLU A 248 -16.58 2.31 27.70
N GLY A 249 -17.55 1.47 27.97
CA GLY A 249 -18.97 1.80 27.79
C GLY A 249 -19.53 1.51 26.40
N LYS A 250 -18.67 1.24 25.42
CA LYS A 250 -19.12 0.86 24.07
C LYS A 250 -19.32 -0.66 23.98
N PRO A 251 -20.28 -1.12 23.13
CA PRO A 251 -20.56 -2.55 23.02
C PRO A 251 -19.34 -3.39 22.62
N LEU A 252 -18.49 -2.86 21.72
CA LEU A 252 -17.30 -3.57 21.25
C LEU A 252 -16.13 -3.53 22.24
N ALA A 253 -16.28 -2.90 23.43
CA ALA A 253 -15.33 -3.02 24.51
C ALA A 253 -15.23 -4.48 25.03
N ASP A 254 -16.31 -5.24 24.92
CA ASP A 254 -16.34 -6.66 25.30
C ASP A 254 -15.80 -7.52 24.14
N PRO A 255 -14.69 -8.25 24.36
CA PRO A 255 -14.12 -9.10 23.30
C PRO A 255 -15.07 -10.18 22.80
N ARG A 256 -16.03 -10.63 23.60
CA ARG A 256 -17.03 -11.61 23.17
C ARG A 256 -17.98 -10.99 22.13
N VAL A 257 -18.31 -9.72 22.28
CA VAL A 257 -19.16 -9.01 21.30
C VAL A 257 -18.37 -8.78 19.99
N ARG A 258 -17.07 -8.45 20.09
CA ARG A 258 -16.21 -8.33 18.91
C ARG A 258 -16.14 -9.67 18.15
N ALA A 259 -15.86 -10.76 18.86
CA ALA A 259 -15.79 -12.09 18.27
C ALA A 259 -17.12 -12.48 17.63
N ALA A 260 -18.24 -12.19 18.27
CA ALA A 260 -19.58 -12.44 17.73
C ALA A 260 -19.81 -11.70 16.42
N LEU A 261 -19.46 -10.42 16.39
CA LEU A 261 -19.56 -9.61 15.17
C LEU A 261 -18.74 -10.23 14.04
N ILE A 262 -17.47 -10.53 14.30
CA ILE A 262 -16.55 -11.10 13.30
C ILE A 262 -17.08 -12.43 12.77
N GLU A 263 -17.50 -13.34 13.65
CA GLU A 263 -18.00 -14.65 13.27
C GLU A 263 -19.36 -14.64 12.57
N SER A 264 -20.11 -13.52 12.69
CA SER A 264 -21.39 -13.34 11.98
C SER A 264 -21.24 -13.03 10.50
N LEU A 265 -20.02 -12.68 10.05
CA LEU A 265 -19.76 -12.16 8.71
C LEU A 265 -19.18 -13.23 7.79
N ASP A 266 -19.89 -13.50 6.68
CA ASP A 266 -19.45 -14.45 5.66
C ASP A 266 -18.49 -13.78 4.66
N ARG A 267 -17.29 -13.47 5.14
CA ARG A 267 -16.28 -12.74 4.37
C ARG A 267 -15.81 -13.48 3.13
N ASP A 268 -15.78 -14.81 3.18
CA ASP A 268 -15.44 -15.63 2.00
C ASP A 268 -16.43 -15.37 0.86
N THR A 269 -17.72 -15.40 1.16
CA THR A 269 -18.77 -15.10 0.18
C THR A 269 -18.72 -13.65 -0.29
N TYR A 270 -18.45 -12.70 0.59
CA TYR A 270 -18.29 -11.29 0.18
C TYR A 270 -17.21 -11.15 -0.88
N CYS A 271 -16.04 -11.71 -0.62
CA CYS A 271 -14.90 -11.60 -1.54
C CYS A 271 -15.16 -12.37 -2.85
N LYS A 272 -15.69 -13.57 -2.76
CA LYS A 272 -15.92 -14.44 -3.91
C LYS A 272 -17.06 -13.97 -4.79
N VAL A 273 -18.17 -13.58 -4.19
CA VAL A 273 -19.40 -13.26 -4.94
C VAL A 273 -19.55 -11.76 -5.16
N LEU A 274 -19.56 -10.96 -4.08
CA LEU A 274 -19.77 -9.52 -4.20
C LEU A 274 -18.60 -8.83 -4.89
N LEU A 275 -17.40 -9.22 -4.57
CA LEU A 275 -16.17 -8.65 -5.13
C LEU A 275 -15.61 -9.48 -6.30
N LYS A 276 -16.34 -10.48 -6.78
CA LYS A 276 -16.01 -11.27 -7.98
C LYS A 276 -14.59 -11.85 -7.96
N ASP A 277 -14.18 -12.41 -6.82
CA ASP A 277 -12.84 -12.97 -6.59
C ASP A 277 -11.68 -11.98 -6.75
N THR A 278 -11.92 -10.68 -6.64
CA THR A 278 -10.87 -9.67 -6.75
C THR A 278 -10.24 -9.30 -5.41
N PHE A 279 -10.73 -9.93 -4.34
CA PHE A 279 -10.19 -9.82 -2.99
C PHE A 279 -9.93 -11.22 -2.45
N THR A 280 -8.82 -11.40 -1.76
CA THR A 280 -8.59 -12.58 -0.94
C THR A 280 -9.32 -12.37 0.40
N PRO A 281 -10.07 -13.35 0.91
CA PRO A 281 -10.80 -13.21 2.18
C PRO A 281 -9.90 -12.84 3.35
N GLY A 282 -10.39 -11.98 4.22
CA GLY A 282 -9.65 -11.44 5.35
C GLY A 282 -9.39 -12.43 6.48
N GLY A 283 -8.40 -12.14 7.26
CA GLY A 283 -7.95 -12.88 8.42
C GLY A 283 -6.87 -12.09 9.16
N PRO A 284 -5.57 -12.44 9.02
CA PRO A 284 -4.47 -11.72 9.65
C PRO A 284 -4.42 -10.23 9.26
N ALA A 285 -3.83 -9.41 10.14
CA ALA A 285 -3.68 -7.98 9.92
C ALA A 285 -2.76 -7.65 8.75
N LEU A 286 -1.79 -8.52 8.44
CA LEU A 286 -0.89 -8.32 7.31
C LEU A 286 -1.27 -9.24 6.15
N PRO A 287 -1.26 -8.71 4.90
CA PRO A 287 -1.74 -9.45 3.73
C PRO A 287 -0.84 -10.61 3.33
N PRO A 288 -1.37 -11.57 2.52
CA PRO A 288 -0.62 -12.77 2.13
C PRO A 288 0.59 -12.49 1.24
N SER A 289 0.67 -11.32 0.60
CA SER A 289 1.81 -10.91 -0.23
C SER A 289 3.08 -10.62 0.59
N LEU A 290 2.93 -10.37 1.90
CA LEU A 290 4.04 -10.09 2.79
C LEU A 290 4.55 -11.38 3.46
N ASP A 291 5.76 -11.33 4.02
CA ASP A 291 6.40 -12.49 4.65
C ASP A 291 6.28 -12.46 6.17
N TYR A 292 5.03 -12.53 6.67
CA TYR A 292 4.75 -12.51 8.12
C TYR A 292 3.83 -13.66 8.54
N ASP A 293 4.11 -14.84 8.02
CA ASP A 293 3.46 -16.12 8.39
C ASP A 293 1.95 -16.13 8.17
N PHE A 294 1.50 -15.58 7.06
CA PHE A 294 0.08 -15.55 6.73
C PHE A 294 -0.58 -16.92 6.80
N ASP A 295 0.06 -17.95 6.23
CA ASP A 295 -0.52 -19.30 6.19
C ASP A 295 -0.59 -19.94 7.59
N GLY A 296 0.46 -19.79 8.39
CA GLY A 296 0.49 -20.28 9.77
C GLY A 296 -0.55 -19.58 10.65
N LEU A 297 -0.66 -18.26 10.54
CA LEU A 297 -1.66 -17.50 11.27
C LEU A 297 -3.09 -17.85 10.84
N SER A 298 -3.32 -18.07 9.55
CA SER A 298 -4.62 -18.46 9.03
C SER A 298 -5.06 -19.85 9.51
N LYS A 299 -4.12 -20.74 9.76
CA LYS A 299 -4.41 -22.08 10.35
C LYS A 299 -4.73 -21.98 11.83
N THR A 300 -3.97 -21.17 12.57
CA THR A 300 -4.16 -20.98 14.01
C THR A 300 -5.44 -20.19 14.31
N TYR A 301 -5.74 -19.20 13.49
CA TYR A 301 -6.89 -18.30 13.62
C TYR A 301 -7.72 -18.36 12.33
N PRO A 302 -8.43 -19.46 12.07
CA PRO A 302 -9.21 -19.59 10.84
C PRO A 302 -10.31 -18.53 10.77
N ASN A 303 -10.60 -18.09 9.56
CA ASN A 303 -11.72 -17.20 9.29
C ASN A 303 -13.01 -18.00 9.41
N LYS A 304 -13.60 -18.02 10.61
CA LYS A 304 -14.81 -18.80 10.91
C LYS A 304 -16.05 -17.94 10.75
N TYR A 305 -16.82 -18.23 9.71
CA TYR A 305 -18.21 -17.80 9.65
C TYR A 305 -19.05 -18.78 10.46
N ASN A 306 -19.56 -18.35 11.60
CA ASN A 306 -20.36 -19.19 12.48
C ASN A 306 -21.44 -18.36 13.20
N PRO A 307 -22.59 -18.09 12.55
CA PRO A 307 -23.64 -17.28 13.13
C PRO A 307 -24.21 -17.86 14.43
N GLU A 308 -24.30 -19.21 14.56
CA GLU A 308 -24.81 -19.83 15.77
C GLU A 308 -23.88 -19.62 16.97
N HIS A 309 -22.57 -19.73 16.76
CA HIS A 309 -21.58 -19.41 17.80
C HIS A 309 -21.60 -17.92 18.14
N ALA A 310 -21.80 -17.05 17.15
CA ALA A 310 -21.96 -15.60 17.37
C ALA A 310 -23.13 -15.31 18.31
N LYS A 311 -24.28 -15.95 18.09
CA LYS A 311 -25.45 -15.80 18.99
C LYS A 311 -25.14 -16.28 20.40
N GLN A 312 -24.41 -17.40 20.53
CA GLN A 312 -23.99 -17.94 21.82
C GLN A 312 -23.09 -16.96 22.57
N LEU A 313 -22.10 -16.39 21.88
CA LEU A 313 -21.20 -15.38 22.46
C LEU A 313 -21.94 -14.15 22.96
N LEU A 314 -22.92 -13.67 22.18
CA LEU A 314 -23.75 -12.55 22.59
C LEU A 314 -24.56 -12.87 23.84
N ALA A 315 -25.16 -14.06 23.91
CA ALA A 315 -25.91 -14.51 25.09
C ALA A 315 -25.01 -14.59 26.32
N GLU A 316 -23.81 -15.16 26.20
CA GLU A 316 -22.80 -15.23 27.28
C GLU A 316 -22.40 -13.83 27.76
N ALA A 317 -22.38 -12.85 26.85
CA ALA A 317 -22.09 -11.46 27.17
C ALA A 317 -23.28 -10.70 27.77
N GLY A 318 -24.42 -11.37 27.93
CA GLY A 318 -25.62 -10.77 28.55
C GLY A 318 -26.57 -10.09 27.56
N TRP A 319 -26.38 -10.30 26.27
CA TRP A 319 -27.25 -9.73 25.23
C TRP A 319 -28.34 -10.71 24.86
N LYS A 320 -29.60 -10.28 25.02
CA LYS A 320 -30.78 -11.11 24.71
C LYS A 320 -31.87 -10.25 24.08
N ASP A 321 -32.64 -10.80 23.16
CA ASP A 321 -33.78 -10.14 22.57
C ASP A 321 -34.97 -10.17 23.56
N THR A 322 -35.16 -9.10 24.29
CA THR A 322 -36.15 -9.02 25.37
C THR A 322 -37.52 -8.51 24.88
N ASP A 323 -37.57 -7.85 23.72
CA ASP A 323 -38.82 -7.24 23.19
C ASP A 323 -39.32 -7.91 21.89
N GLY A 324 -38.61 -8.93 21.39
CA GLY A 324 -39.01 -9.68 20.21
C GLY A 324 -38.81 -8.97 18.88
N ASP A 325 -38.02 -7.88 18.84
CA ASP A 325 -37.79 -7.13 17.61
C ASP A 325 -36.65 -7.70 16.72
N GLY A 326 -36.01 -8.79 17.17
CA GLY A 326 -34.91 -9.45 16.43
C GLY A 326 -33.56 -8.88 16.75
N ILE A 327 -33.45 -7.78 17.50
CA ILE A 327 -32.18 -7.19 17.95
C ILE A 327 -31.99 -7.49 19.43
N VAL A 328 -30.80 -7.96 19.80
CA VAL A 328 -30.51 -8.30 21.19
C VAL A 328 -30.35 -7.04 22.04
N ASP A 329 -30.78 -7.13 23.29
CA ASP A 329 -30.80 -6.02 24.24
C ASP A 329 -29.99 -6.33 25.49
N LYS A 330 -29.45 -5.30 26.10
CA LYS A 330 -28.78 -5.37 27.41
C LYS A 330 -29.02 -4.07 28.17
N ASP A 331 -29.49 -4.19 29.43
CA ASP A 331 -29.82 -3.02 30.27
C ASP A 331 -30.76 -2.05 29.57
N GLY A 332 -31.77 -2.57 28.85
CA GLY A 332 -32.76 -1.82 28.14
C GLY A 332 -32.30 -1.16 26.85
N LYS A 333 -31.08 -1.43 26.39
CA LYS A 333 -30.53 -0.84 25.18
C LYS A 333 -30.28 -1.91 24.10
N PRO A 334 -30.68 -1.63 22.85
CA PRO A 334 -30.39 -2.56 21.75
C PRO A 334 -28.90 -2.57 21.43
N LEU A 335 -28.39 -3.70 20.92
CA LEU A 335 -27.04 -3.80 20.38
C LEU A 335 -27.01 -3.13 19.01
N SER A 336 -26.64 -1.86 19.03
CA SER A 336 -26.64 -0.98 17.88
C SER A 336 -25.25 -0.41 17.68
N LEU A 337 -24.68 -0.61 16.49
CA LEU A 337 -23.31 -0.21 16.17
C LEU A 337 -23.30 0.76 14.99
N ASP A 338 -22.58 1.86 15.12
CA ASP A 338 -22.36 2.81 14.03
C ASP A 338 -21.17 2.32 13.19
N PHE A 339 -21.42 2.11 11.92
CA PHE A 339 -20.43 1.66 10.94
C PHE A 339 -20.13 2.80 9.97
N VAL A 340 -18.96 3.40 10.13
CA VAL A 340 -18.53 4.53 9.30
C VAL A 340 -17.76 4.02 8.07
N TYR A 341 -18.15 4.50 6.91
CA TYR A 341 -17.48 4.20 5.64
C TYR A 341 -17.52 5.41 4.71
N TYR A 342 -16.79 5.35 3.61
CA TYR A 342 -16.84 6.36 2.54
C TYR A 342 -16.98 5.67 1.19
N SER A 343 -17.48 6.40 0.18
CA SER A 343 -17.86 5.80 -1.12
C SER A 343 -16.76 5.87 -2.18
N GLY A 344 -15.63 6.48 -1.86
CA GLY A 344 -14.53 6.69 -2.84
C GLY A 344 -13.87 5.42 -3.36
N ARG A 345 -14.12 4.28 -2.71
CA ARG A 345 -13.69 2.95 -3.16
C ARG A 345 -14.91 2.04 -3.18
N ALA A 346 -15.16 1.43 -4.33
CA ALA A 346 -16.39 0.67 -4.60
C ALA A 346 -16.64 -0.48 -3.63
N GLU A 347 -15.57 -1.13 -3.12
CA GLU A 347 -15.68 -2.25 -2.19
C GLU A 347 -16.24 -1.84 -0.82
N LEU A 348 -16.03 -0.62 -0.36
CA LEU A 348 -16.41 -0.22 0.99
C LEU A 348 -17.92 -0.21 1.23
N PRO A 349 -18.75 0.38 0.36
CA PRO A 349 -20.20 0.26 0.50
C PRO A 349 -20.69 -1.18 0.44
N LEU A 350 -20.07 -2.01 -0.40
CA LEU A 350 -20.45 -3.43 -0.54
C LEU A 350 -20.20 -4.19 0.77
N PHE A 351 -19.02 -4.03 1.36
CA PHE A 351 -18.72 -4.64 2.65
C PHE A 351 -19.60 -4.10 3.77
N ALA A 352 -19.88 -2.80 3.78
CA ALA A 352 -20.73 -2.18 4.80
C ALA A 352 -22.16 -2.72 4.75
N GLU A 353 -22.76 -2.80 3.57
CA GLU A 353 -24.11 -3.31 3.37
C GLU A 353 -24.21 -4.81 3.70
N ALA A 354 -23.21 -5.59 3.30
CA ALA A 354 -23.14 -7.02 3.62
C ALA A 354 -23.02 -7.25 5.13
N THR A 355 -22.23 -6.44 5.82
CA THR A 355 -22.10 -6.46 7.28
C THR A 355 -23.44 -6.19 7.95
N GLN A 356 -24.17 -5.17 7.50
CA GLN A 356 -25.48 -4.83 8.04
C GLN A 356 -26.44 -6.04 7.92
N ALA A 357 -26.50 -6.67 6.76
CA ALA A 357 -27.36 -7.80 6.50
C ALA A 357 -27.03 -9.02 7.36
N ASP A 358 -25.76 -9.38 7.44
CA ASP A 358 -25.32 -10.57 8.19
C ASP A 358 -25.37 -10.35 9.70
N ALA A 359 -24.99 -9.18 10.19
CA ALA A 359 -25.05 -8.86 11.62
C ALA A 359 -26.50 -8.89 12.13
N LYS A 360 -27.44 -8.45 11.33
CA LYS A 360 -28.88 -8.49 11.67
C LYS A 360 -29.36 -9.91 11.96
N LYS A 361 -28.86 -10.88 11.25
CA LYS A 361 -29.24 -12.31 11.42
C LYS A 361 -28.89 -12.87 12.80
N VAL A 362 -27.89 -12.28 13.47
CA VAL A 362 -27.50 -12.67 14.82
C VAL A 362 -27.99 -11.69 15.90
N GLY A 363 -28.76 -10.67 15.51
CA GLY A 363 -29.37 -9.73 16.44
C GLY A 363 -28.59 -8.46 16.66
N ILE A 364 -27.65 -8.12 15.79
CA ILE A 364 -26.88 -6.87 15.85
C ILE A 364 -27.41 -5.88 14.82
N GLN A 365 -27.78 -4.67 15.27
CA GLN A 365 -28.16 -3.60 14.39
C GLN A 365 -26.93 -2.80 13.95
N ILE A 366 -26.73 -2.67 12.66
CA ILE A 366 -25.65 -1.85 12.08
C ILE A 366 -26.27 -0.60 11.47
N ASN A 367 -25.82 0.57 11.93
CA ASN A 367 -26.21 1.85 11.39
C ASN A 367 -25.12 2.33 10.43
N LEU A 368 -25.40 2.34 9.14
CA LEU A 368 -24.46 2.75 8.12
C LEU A 368 -24.32 4.27 8.10
N LYS A 369 -23.09 4.76 8.22
CA LYS A 369 -22.73 6.19 8.21
C LYS A 369 -21.76 6.44 7.05
N ASN A 370 -22.31 6.88 5.91
CA ASN A 370 -21.50 7.29 4.78
C ASN A 370 -20.98 8.70 5.00
N VAL A 371 -19.67 8.87 5.01
CA VAL A 371 -19.04 10.18 5.23
C VAL A 371 -18.14 10.55 4.04
N ASP A 372 -17.86 11.84 3.92
CA ASP A 372 -16.86 12.32 2.97
C ASP A 372 -15.46 11.89 3.44
N TYR A 373 -14.62 11.52 2.50
CA TYR A 373 -13.24 11.10 2.80
C TYR A 373 -12.47 12.15 3.61
N ASN A 374 -12.74 13.44 3.39
CA ASN A 374 -12.04 14.54 4.06
C ASN A 374 -12.24 14.56 5.58
N VAL A 375 -13.35 13.99 6.10
CA VAL A 375 -13.63 13.98 7.54
C VAL A 375 -13.22 12.66 8.21
N LEU A 376 -12.79 11.69 7.42
CA LEU A 376 -12.50 10.33 7.91
C LEU A 376 -11.38 10.30 8.95
N ASP A 377 -10.30 11.02 8.70
CA ASP A 377 -9.15 11.06 9.60
C ASP A 377 -9.52 11.62 10.98
N GLY A 378 -10.27 12.71 11.01
CA GLY A 378 -10.76 13.29 12.26
C GLY A 378 -11.70 12.37 13.03
N ILE A 379 -12.61 11.68 12.34
CA ILE A 379 -13.48 10.68 12.95
C ILE A 379 -12.63 9.56 13.58
N GLY A 380 -11.62 9.10 12.85
CA GLY A 380 -10.70 8.06 13.34
C GLY A 380 -9.94 8.48 14.59
N THR A 381 -9.38 9.67 14.61
CA THR A 381 -8.58 10.17 15.74
C THR A 381 -9.45 10.48 16.96
N ARG A 382 -10.68 10.97 16.76
CA ARG A 382 -11.63 11.21 17.86
C ARG A 382 -12.36 9.95 18.33
N GLY A 383 -12.28 8.85 17.56
CA GLY A 383 -12.95 7.60 17.91
C GLY A 383 -14.47 7.66 17.79
N GLU A 384 -15.00 8.47 16.89
CA GLU A 384 -16.45 8.68 16.71
C GLU A 384 -17.05 7.59 15.81
N TYR A 385 -16.91 6.34 16.22
CA TYR A 385 -17.40 5.17 15.49
C TYR A 385 -17.50 3.97 16.42
N ASP A 386 -18.24 2.95 16.03
CA ASP A 386 -18.09 1.58 16.55
C ASP A 386 -17.21 0.76 15.60
N LEU A 387 -17.47 0.86 14.28
CA LEU A 387 -16.61 0.35 13.24
C LEU A 387 -16.28 1.50 12.26
N LEU A 388 -15.02 1.54 11.81
CA LEU A 388 -14.60 2.46 10.74
C LEU A 388 -13.81 1.67 9.71
N ILE A 389 -14.36 1.48 8.52
CA ILE A 389 -13.72 0.73 7.45
C ILE A 389 -12.88 1.63 6.56
N SER A 390 -11.73 1.13 6.14
CA SER A 390 -10.85 1.80 5.19
C SER A 390 -10.07 0.79 4.36
N ASN A 391 -9.65 1.20 3.18
CA ASN A 391 -8.64 0.51 2.42
C ASN A 391 -7.29 1.11 2.82
N ILE A 392 -6.42 0.31 3.43
CA ILE A 392 -5.23 0.80 4.14
C ILE A 392 -3.98 0.17 3.56
N LEU A 393 -2.96 1.00 3.35
CA LEU A 393 -1.61 0.54 3.03
C LEU A 393 -0.95 0.00 4.30
N THR A 394 -0.56 -1.27 4.30
CA THR A 394 -0.02 -1.95 5.48
C THR A 394 1.48 -1.76 5.67
N GLU A 395 2.19 -1.48 4.59
CA GLU A 395 3.62 -1.20 4.64
C GLU A 395 3.93 0.16 4.08
N GLN A 396 4.62 0.96 4.88
CA GLN A 396 5.31 2.15 4.42
C GLN A 396 6.80 1.87 4.55
N ALA A 397 7.57 2.28 3.56
CA ALA A 397 9.02 2.12 3.59
C ALA A 397 9.49 0.66 3.73
N GLY A 398 8.71 -0.29 3.24
CA GLY A 398 9.07 -1.70 3.27
C GLY A 398 8.94 -2.36 4.64
N ASP A 399 8.19 -1.79 5.58
CA ASP A 399 8.02 -2.32 6.92
C ASP A 399 6.62 -2.02 7.49
N PRO A 400 5.97 -2.96 8.19
CA PRO A 400 4.63 -2.75 8.73
C PRO A 400 4.60 -2.06 10.10
N GLU A 401 5.72 -1.68 10.67
CA GLU A 401 5.79 -1.09 12.02
C GLU A 401 4.87 0.11 12.18
N THR A 402 4.88 1.04 11.23
CA THR A 402 4.03 2.22 11.27
C THR A 402 2.55 1.85 11.29
N PHE A 403 2.13 0.93 10.44
CA PHE A 403 0.74 0.44 10.38
C PHE A 403 0.34 -0.23 11.71
N LEU A 404 1.17 -1.13 12.21
CA LEU A 404 0.90 -1.86 13.46
C LEU A 404 0.83 -0.94 14.67
N ASN A 405 1.65 0.10 14.71
CA ASN A 405 1.63 1.08 15.80
C ASN A 405 0.43 2.03 15.69
N MET A 406 0.13 2.49 14.49
CA MET A 406 -0.84 3.55 14.22
C MET A 406 -2.21 3.27 14.86
N TYR A 407 -2.69 2.04 14.76
CA TYR A 407 -4.05 1.70 15.18
C TYR A 407 -4.13 0.95 16.51
N TRP A 408 -3.04 0.33 16.98
CA TRP A 408 -3.13 -0.58 18.13
C TRP A 408 -2.14 -0.32 19.24
N LYS A 409 -1.09 0.44 19.01
CA LYS A 409 -0.25 0.89 20.13
C LYS A 409 -1.04 1.85 21.00
N THR A 410 -0.95 1.68 22.32
CA THR A 410 -1.71 2.52 23.26
C THR A 410 -1.46 4.00 23.04
N ASN A 411 -2.53 4.79 23.02
CA ASN A 411 -2.47 6.24 22.98
C ASN A 411 -2.43 6.78 24.40
N VAL A 412 -1.24 7.07 24.91
CA VAL A 412 -1.04 7.64 26.23
C VAL A 412 -0.93 9.15 26.10
N ASN A 413 -1.97 9.87 26.56
CA ASN A 413 -1.97 11.35 26.58
C ASN A 413 -1.61 11.99 25.22
N GLY A 414 -2.13 11.46 24.13
CA GLY A 414 -1.85 11.97 22.79
C GLY A 414 -0.57 11.48 22.15
N SER A 415 0.12 10.50 22.74
CA SER A 415 1.36 9.92 22.19
C SER A 415 1.14 9.16 20.88
N ASN A 416 -0.08 8.66 20.65
CA ASN A 416 -0.46 7.94 19.44
C ASN A 416 -1.90 8.33 19.02
N PRO A 417 -2.10 9.54 18.50
CA PRO A 417 -3.44 10.07 18.24
C PRO A 417 -4.21 9.31 17.15
N GLN A 418 -3.53 8.58 16.28
CA GLN A 418 -4.17 7.75 15.26
C GLN A 418 -4.93 6.56 15.86
N ASN A 419 -4.57 6.10 17.05
CA ASN A 419 -5.34 5.12 17.79
C ASN A 419 -6.47 5.82 18.56
N GLY A 420 -7.55 6.09 17.86
CA GLY A 420 -8.77 6.62 18.47
C GLY A 420 -9.71 5.53 19.00
N SER A 421 -9.33 4.27 18.89
CA SER A 421 -10.17 3.11 19.24
C SER A 421 -10.23 2.82 20.76
N GLY A 422 -9.28 3.34 21.52
CA GLY A 422 -9.11 2.97 22.92
C GLY A 422 -8.43 1.64 23.16
N TYR A 423 -7.98 0.96 22.10
CA TYR A 423 -7.27 -0.31 22.23
C TYR A 423 -5.97 -0.11 23.01
N SER A 424 -5.76 -0.96 24.02
CA SER A 424 -4.58 -0.93 24.86
C SER A 424 -4.26 -2.35 25.33
N ASN A 425 -3.04 -2.80 25.03
CA ASN A 425 -2.57 -4.12 25.43
C ASN A 425 -1.10 -4.00 25.81
N PRO A 426 -0.76 -4.20 27.11
CA PRO A 426 0.63 -4.03 27.56
C PRO A 426 1.63 -4.94 26.86
N ALA A 427 1.24 -6.18 26.53
CA ALA A 427 2.13 -7.09 25.82
C ALA A 427 2.38 -6.63 24.37
N TYR A 428 1.34 -6.11 23.71
CA TYR A 428 1.47 -5.52 22.36
C TYR A 428 2.40 -4.29 22.39
N ASP A 429 2.21 -3.41 23.37
CA ASP A 429 3.03 -2.20 23.53
C ASP A 429 4.51 -2.57 23.76
N ALA A 430 4.77 -3.59 24.59
CA ALA A 430 6.13 -4.06 24.85
C ALA A 430 6.80 -4.59 23.58
N LEU A 431 6.06 -5.34 22.74
CA LEU A 431 6.56 -5.81 21.46
C LEU A 431 6.81 -4.65 20.49
N SER A 432 5.93 -3.66 20.47
CA SER A 432 6.12 -2.44 19.68
C SER A 432 7.39 -1.70 20.07
N ASP A 433 7.64 -1.55 21.38
CA ASP A 433 8.86 -0.91 21.89
C ASP A 433 10.11 -1.73 21.52
N GLN A 434 10.03 -3.05 21.62
CA GLN A 434 11.12 -3.94 21.23
C GLN A 434 11.40 -3.85 19.72
N LEU A 435 10.35 -3.79 18.90
CA LEU A 435 10.46 -3.66 17.44
C LEU A 435 11.20 -2.37 17.05
N ALA A 436 10.91 -1.28 17.72
CA ALA A 436 11.53 0.01 17.43
C ALA A 436 13.06 -0.01 17.56
N GLY A 437 13.59 -0.87 18.44
CA GLY A 437 15.02 -1.00 18.68
C GLY A 437 15.68 -2.19 18.00
N GLU A 438 14.92 -3.00 17.25
CA GLU A 438 15.44 -4.22 16.65
C GLU A 438 15.89 -3.98 15.20
N PHE A 439 17.17 -4.28 14.92
CA PHE A 439 17.78 -4.08 13.60
C PHE A 439 17.94 -5.37 12.80
N ASP A 440 17.86 -6.54 13.44
CA ASP A 440 17.94 -7.82 12.74
C ASP A 440 16.61 -8.15 12.06
N PRO A 441 16.57 -8.28 10.71
CA PRO A 441 15.33 -8.58 9.98
C PRO A 441 14.59 -9.83 10.46
N ALA A 442 15.30 -10.91 10.80
CA ALA A 442 14.67 -12.14 11.27
C ALA A 442 14.00 -11.94 12.64
N LYS A 443 14.65 -11.22 13.55
CA LYS A 443 14.08 -10.88 14.85
C LYS A 443 12.90 -9.91 14.73
N ARG A 444 13.00 -8.94 13.83
CA ARG A 444 11.87 -8.05 13.52
C ARG A 444 10.65 -8.85 13.06
N ARG A 445 10.86 -9.79 12.15
CA ARG A 445 9.81 -10.66 11.62
C ARG A 445 9.12 -11.44 12.76
N ASP A 446 9.88 -12.01 13.67
CA ASP A 446 9.32 -12.76 14.80
C ASP A 446 8.49 -11.87 15.73
N ILE A 447 8.96 -10.66 16.01
CA ILE A 447 8.22 -9.68 16.83
C ILE A 447 6.90 -9.31 16.15
N ILE A 448 6.93 -9.02 14.86
CA ILE A 448 5.75 -8.66 14.08
C ILE A 448 4.72 -9.78 14.10
N ILE A 449 5.14 -11.03 13.91
CA ILE A 449 4.25 -12.18 13.97
C ILE A 449 3.61 -12.30 15.37
N GLN A 450 4.38 -12.07 16.44
CA GLN A 450 3.83 -12.09 17.81
C GLN A 450 2.81 -10.97 18.01
N MET A 451 3.03 -9.78 17.43
CA MET A 451 2.06 -8.68 17.47
C MET A 451 0.76 -9.07 16.77
N GLU A 452 0.85 -9.68 15.58
CA GLU A 452 -0.33 -10.18 14.87
C GLU A 452 -1.11 -11.20 15.69
N LYS A 453 -0.43 -12.10 16.41
CA LYS A 453 -1.08 -13.11 17.27
C LYS A 453 -1.89 -12.43 18.38
N ILE A 454 -1.36 -11.39 19.00
CA ILE A 454 -2.09 -10.65 20.04
C ILE A 454 -3.34 -10.01 19.46
N LEU A 455 -3.27 -9.42 18.27
CA LEU A 455 -4.43 -8.83 17.61
C LEU A 455 -5.51 -9.88 17.34
N GLN A 456 -5.13 -11.08 16.94
CA GLN A 456 -6.06 -12.18 16.73
C GLN A 456 -6.65 -12.69 18.07
N ASP A 457 -5.81 -12.93 19.07
CA ASP A 457 -6.24 -13.43 20.40
C ASP A 457 -7.24 -12.48 21.07
N THR A 458 -7.12 -11.19 20.83
CA THR A 458 -7.98 -10.19 21.45
C THR A 458 -9.14 -9.76 20.55
N SER A 459 -9.32 -10.39 19.38
CA SER A 459 -10.33 -9.99 18.39
C SER A 459 -10.30 -8.49 18.09
N ALA A 460 -9.08 -7.94 17.98
CA ALA A 460 -8.86 -6.51 17.83
C ALA A 460 -9.04 -6.02 16.38
N THR A 461 -9.02 -6.94 15.40
CA THR A 461 -9.04 -6.60 13.98
C THR A 461 -10.19 -7.28 13.26
N LEU A 462 -10.82 -6.54 12.35
CA LEU A 462 -11.75 -7.09 11.39
C LEU A 462 -11.24 -6.75 9.99
N VAL A 463 -10.52 -7.69 9.39
CA VAL A 463 -10.06 -7.58 8.00
C VAL A 463 -11.12 -8.21 7.11
N PHE A 464 -11.70 -7.45 6.22
CA PHE A 464 -12.71 -7.95 5.26
C PHE A 464 -12.05 -8.73 4.14
N GLY A 465 -10.93 -8.23 3.64
CA GLY A 465 -10.20 -8.86 2.56
C GLY A 465 -8.96 -8.09 2.18
N TYR A 466 -8.18 -8.70 1.30
CA TYR A 466 -6.94 -8.12 0.74
C TYR A 466 -7.18 -7.86 -0.73
N PRO A 467 -7.18 -6.59 -1.18
CA PRO A 467 -7.43 -6.28 -2.57
C PRO A 467 -6.30 -6.82 -3.45
N GLN A 468 -6.68 -7.43 -4.56
CA GLN A 468 -5.77 -7.84 -5.59
C GLN A 468 -5.54 -6.66 -6.54
N THR A 469 -4.40 -6.66 -7.21
CA THR A 469 -4.05 -5.71 -8.25
C THR A 469 -3.68 -6.46 -9.52
N ASN A 470 -3.84 -5.84 -10.68
CA ASN A 470 -3.57 -6.51 -11.93
C ASN A 470 -2.91 -5.60 -12.97
N MET A 471 -2.25 -6.24 -13.91
CA MET A 471 -1.72 -5.65 -15.11
C MET A 471 -2.02 -6.63 -16.25
N ILE A 472 -2.71 -6.17 -17.28
CA ILE A 472 -3.07 -7.00 -18.43
C ILE A 472 -2.36 -6.47 -19.66
N SER A 473 -1.74 -7.37 -20.42
CA SER A 473 -1.02 -7.04 -21.64
C SER A 473 -1.56 -7.80 -22.84
N THR A 474 -1.40 -7.22 -24.03
CA THR A 474 -1.66 -7.91 -25.28
C THR A 474 -0.51 -8.87 -25.60
N SER A 475 -0.70 -9.73 -26.60
CA SER A 475 0.35 -10.65 -27.07
C SER A 475 1.57 -9.97 -27.68
N ALA A 476 1.51 -8.67 -27.91
CA ALA A 476 2.64 -7.88 -28.41
C ALA A 476 3.70 -7.60 -27.35
N VAL A 477 3.40 -7.83 -26.07
CA VAL A 477 4.25 -7.47 -24.94
C VAL A 477 4.52 -8.71 -24.09
N ALA A 478 5.75 -8.85 -23.62
CA ALA A 478 6.16 -9.90 -22.69
C ALA A 478 6.59 -9.31 -21.35
N HIS A 479 6.39 -10.07 -20.28
CA HIS A 479 6.89 -9.78 -18.94
C HIS A 479 6.30 -8.50 -18.31
N ALA A 480 5.04 -8.19 -18.63
CA ALA A 480 4.28 -7.15 -17.95
C ALA A 480 3.69 -7.73 -16.66
N ASP A 481 4.52 -7.78 -15.61
CA ASP A 481 4.18 -8.39 -14.33
C ASP A 481 3.91 -7.31 -13.28
N ILE A 482 2.70 -7.34 -12.71
CA ILE A 482 2.34 -6.42 -11.62
C ILE A 482 3.09 -6.83 -10.33
N LYS A 483 3.48 -5.82 -9.54
CA LYS A 483 4.14 -6.03 -8.26
C LYS A 483 3.18 -5.73 -7.11
N PRO A 484 3.41 -6.29 -5.91
CA PRO A 484 2.55 -6.03 -4.74
C PRO A 484 2.45 -4.56 -4.38
N CYS A 485 3.52 -3.78 -4.56
CA CYS A 485 3.49 -2.34 -4.35
C CYS A 485 3.24 -1.58 -5.67
N ASP A 486 2.70 -0.36 -5.54
CA ASP A 486 2.28 0.46 -6.69
C ASP A 486 3.42 1.32 -7.28
N TYR A 487 4.68 0.99 -7.03
CA TYR A 487 5.81 1.84 -7.43
C TYR A 487 6.39 1.52 -8.80
N TYR A 488 6.15 0.32 -9.33
CA TYR A 488 6.87 -0.19 -10.51
C TYR A 488 5.88 -0.66 -11.58
N TRP A 489 5.54 0.22 -12.52
CA TRP A 489 4.67 -0.15 -13.64
C TRP A 489 5.45 -0.34 -14.94
N ILE A 490 6.23 0.67 -15.35
CA ILE A 490 7.06 0.61 -16.55
C ILE A 490 8.49 0.35 -16.10
N THR A 491 8.98 -0.83 -16.43
CA THR A 491 10.30 -1.30 -16.00
C THR A 491 11.11 -1.77 -17.21
N ASP A 492 12.40 -1.99 -17.02
CA ASP A 492 13.25 -2.58 -18.04
C ASP A 492 12.98 -4.08 -18.30
N LYS A 493 12.06 -4.68 -17.54
CA LYS A 493 11.65 -6.07 -17.70
C LYS A 493 10.55 -6.25 -18.74
N ILE A 494 9.74 -5.21 -18.98
CA ILE A 494 8.69 -5.27 -20.01
C ILE A 494 9.32 -5.11 -21.38
N THR A 495 9.18 -6.15 -22.20
CA THR A 495 9.86 -6.26 -23.49
C THR A 495 8.87 -6.51 -24.61
N PRO A 496 9.22 -6.18 -25.86
CA PRO A 496 8.44 -6.66 -27.00
C PRO A 496 8.40 -8.19 -27.00
N ALA A 497 7.24 -8.75 -27.31
CA ALA A 497 7.13 -10.20 -27.44
C ALA A 497 8.01 -10.71 -28.59
N SER A 498 8.74 -11.79 -28.34
CA SER A 498 9.47 -12.48 -29.38
C SER A 498 8.48 -13.24 -30.26
N LYS A 499 8.76 -13.31 -31.55
CA LYS A 499 7.95 -14.09 -32.49
C LYS A 499 8.02 -15.58 -32.20
#